data_b5afeb94147b0534581efa9901113fea
#
_entry.id   b5afeb94147b0534581efa9901113fea
#
_cell.length_a   1.000
_cell.length_b   1.000
_cell.length_c   1.000
_cell.angle_alpha   90.00
_cell.angle_beta   90.00
_cell.angle_gamma   90.00
#
_symmetry.space_group_name_H-M   'P 1'
#
loop_
_entity.id
_entity.type
_entity.pdbx_description
1 polymer ?
#
loop_
_entity_poly.entity_id
_entity_poly.type
_entity_poly.pdbx_seq_one_letter_code
_entity_poly.pdbx_strand_id
1 'polypeptide(L)'
;MNTFQNFIALSRYSRWIESEGRRETWEETVDRWWNYFSSKASVLLERPDIKEAILNLEVLPSMRGLMTAGPALDKDHTALYNCSYLEIDSIKSFSNLMYILMCGTGVGYSVEQRCTSKLGQVPAKIEKNFNKIVEVGDSREGWCNALFNLITNLYEGIHPKWDTSKVRPSGAKLKTFGGRASGPGPLEEVFRFITQTFYTAQGRSLTAL
;
A
#
# COMPACT_ATOMS: atom_id res chain seq x y z
N MET A 1 28.37 14.20 -7.24
CA MET A 1 28.08 12.81 -6.77
C MET A 1 29.13 11.83 -7.33
N ASN A 2 29.58 10.84 -6.53
CA ASN A 2 30.38 9.74 -7.05
C ASN A 2 29.48 8.68 -7.74
N THR A 3 30.10 7.68 -8.40
CA THR A 3 29.37 6.66 -9.17
C THR A 3 28.36 5.87 -8.33
N PHE A 4 28.69 5.55 -7.07
CA PHE A 4 27.78 4.82 -6.17
C PHE A 4 26.61 5.69 -5.75
N GLN A 5 26.85 6.95 -5.37
CA GLN A 5 25.80 7.92 -5.04
C GLN A 5 24.84 8.12 -6.21
N ASN A 6 25.38 8.26 -7.44
CA ASN A 6 24.56 8.39 -8.62
C ASN A 6 23.71 7.14 -8.89
N PHE A 7 24.27 5.95 -8.73
CA PHE A 7 23.53 4.70 -8.85
C PHE A 7 22.35 4.64 -7.85
N ILE A 8 22.58 5.02 -6.58
CA ILE A 8 21.53 5.06 -5.58
C ILE A 8 20.44 6.09 -5.94
N ALA A 9 20.83 7.30 -6.33
CA ALA A 9 19.89 8.34 -6.76
C ALA A 9 19.00 7.85 -7.90
N LEU A 10 19.60 7.33 -8.96
CA LEU A 10 18.88 6.84 -10.14
C LEU A 10 17.99 5.65 -9.83
N SER A 11 18.46 4.71 -9.01
CA SER A 11 17.71 3.48 -8.73
C SER A 11 16.59 3.65 -7.71
N ARG A 12 16.72 4.60 -6.76
CA ARG A 12 15.82 4.73 -5.62
C ARG A 12 14.94 5.97 -5.64
N TYR A 13 15.42 7.11 -6.16
CA TYR A 13 14.74 8.39 -6.03
C TYR A 13 14.19 8.92 -7.36
N SER A 14 14.94 8.70 -8.45
CA SER A 14 14.63 9.25 -9.77
C SER A 14 13.42 8.57 -10.39
N ARG A 15 12.53 9.37 -10.97
CA ARG A 15 11.40 8.91 -11.75
C ARG A 15 11.77 8.69 -13.20
N TRP A 16 11.00 7.86 -13.87
CA TRP A 16 11.09 7.65 -15.30
C TRP A 16 10.36 8.76 -16.05
N ILE A 17 11.05 9.41 -17.00
CA ILE A 17 10.49 10.43 -17.91
C ILE A 17 10.20 9.72 -19.23
N GLU A 18 8.92 9.44 -19.49
CA GLU A 18 8.48 8.68 -20.68
C GLU A 18 8.83 9.42 -21.98
N SER A 19 8.72 10.75 -22.02
CA SER A 19 9.02 11.57 -23.20
C SER A 19 10.48 11.54 -23.62
N GLU A 20 11.39 11.25 -22.68
CA GLU A 20 12.84 11.29 -22.91
C GLU A 20 13.47 9.89 -22.85
N GLY A 21 12.71 8.87 -22.47
CA GLY A 21 13.20 7.49 -22.38
C GLY A 21 14.30 7.28 -21.33
N ARG A 22 14.36 8.14 -20.30
CA ARG A 22 15.37 8.10 -19.24
C ARG A 22 14.77 8.35 -17.85
N ARG A 23 15.59 8.18 -16.84
CA ARG A 23 15.26 8.63 -15.47
C ARG A 23 15.66 10.09 -15.26
N GLU A 24 15.04 10.73 -14.29
CA GLU A 24 15.45 12.04 -13.77
C GLU A 24 16.94 12.03 -13.37
N THR A 25 17.62 13.15 -13.56
CA THR A 25 18.90 13.43 -12.91
C THR A 25 18.69 13.70 -11.41
N TRP A 26 19.80 13.86 -10.66
CA TRP A 26 19.70 14.26 -9.25
C TRP A 26 19.07 15.64 -9.11
N GLU A 27 19.48 16.58 -9.92
CA GLU A 27 18.96 17.95 -9.95
C GLU A 27 17.46 17.96 -10.24
N GLU A 28 17.00 17.23 -11.24
CA GLU A 28 15.58 17.11 -11.61
C GLU A 28 14.77 16.45 -10.48
N THR A 29 15.35 15.46 -9.78
CA THR A 29 14.74 14.81 -8.61
C THR A 29 14.55 15.80 -7.46
N VAL A 30 15.60 16.61 -7.18
CA VAL A 30 15.55 17.65 -6.13
C VAL A 30 14.57 18.75 -6.51
N ASP A 31 14.56 19.19 -7.79
CA ASP A 31 13.62 20.20 -8.30
C ASP A 31 12.18 19.76 -8.15
N ARG A 32 11.86 18.52 -8.50
CA ARG A 32 10.52 17.95 -8.30
C ARG A 32 10.12 17.93 -6.84
N TRP A 33 11.02 17.49 -5.94
CA TRP A 33 10.80 17.49 -4.50
C TRP A 33 10.57 18.91 -3.98
N TRP A 34 11.45 19.84 -4.36
CA TRP A 34 11.38 21.24 -3.95
C TRP A 34 10.08 21.90 -4.38
N ASN A 35 9.73 21.77 -5.66
CA ASN A 35 8.52 22.39 -6.22
C ASN A 35 7.25 21.83 -5.55
N TYR A 36 7.23 20.54 -5.27
CA TYR A 36 6.10 19.92 -4.58
C TYR A 36 5.93 20.44 -3.16
N PHE A 37 6.98 20.41 -2.35
CA PHE A 37 6.88 20.76 -0.95
C PHE A 37 6.80 22.28 -0.72
N SER A 38 7.44 23.11 -1.51
CA SER A 38 7.32 24.57 -1.43
C SER A 38 5.92 25.06 -1.82
N SER A 39 5.22 24.33 -2.70
CA SER A 39 3.80 24.62 -3.00
C SER A 39 2.85 24.32 -1.82
N LYS A 40 3.27 23.45 -0.89
CA LYS A 40 2.49 23.08 0.31
C LYS A 40 2.93 23.82 1.57
N ALA A 41 4.20 24.25 1.62
CA ALA A 41 4.80 24.94 2.77
C ALA A 41 5.64 26.12 2.27
N SER A 42 5.01 27.29 2.16
CA SER A 42 5.64 28.50 1.60
C SER A 42 6.91 28.93 2.33
N VAL A 43 7.05 28.58 3.61
CA VAL A 43 8.29 28.84 4.38
C VAL A 43 9.55 28.27 3.71
N LEU A 44 9.44 27.25 2.89
CA LEU A 44 10.56 26.72 2.12
C LEU A 44 11.06 27.72 1.07
N LEU A 45 10.20 28.56 0.52
CA LEU A 45 10.58 29.57 -0.47
C LEU A 45 11.50 30.64 0.12
N GLU A 46 11.46 30.83 1.43
CA GLU A 46 12.31 31.75 2.18
C GLU A 46 13.69 31.15 2.52
N ARG A 47 13.88 29.85 2.25
CA ARG A 47 15.06 29.07 2.61
C ARG A 47 15.67 28.32 1.41
N PRO A 48 16.07 29.04 0.35
CA PRO A 48 16.71 28.41 -0.84
C PRO A 48 18.02 27.67 -0.49
N ASP A 49 18.68 28.05 0.61
CA ASP A 49 19.81 27.36 1.20
C ASP A 49 19.55 25.86 1.46
N ILE A 50 18.32 25.50 1.84
CA ILE A 50 17.94 24.09 2.03
C ILE A 50 18.00 23.32 0.71
N LYS A 51 17.52 23.90 -0.39
CA LYS A 51 17.59 23.27 -1.71
C LYS A 51 19.03 23.05 -2.14
N GLU A 52 19.88 24.04 -1.93
CA GLU A 52 21.31 23.95 -2.26
C GLU A 52 22.01 22.87 -1.42
N ALA A 53 21.75 22.82 -0.11
CA ALA A 53 22.28 21.78 0.77
C ALA A 53 21.85 20.36 0.34
N ILE A 54 20.62 20.18 -0.17
CA ILE A 54 20.17 18.90 -0.71
C ILE A 54 20.91 18.57 -2.00
N LEU A 55 21.05 19.53 -2.92
CA LEU A 55 21.79 19.35 -4.17
C LEU A 55 23.25 18.93 -3.91
N ASN A 56 23.88 19.54 -2.92
CA ASN A 56 25.25 19.26 -2.51
C ASN A 56 25.41 18.01 -1.65
N LEU A 57 24.31 17.31 -1.31
CA LEU A 57 24.30 16.13 -0.42
C LEU A 57 24.76 16.42 1.02
N GLU A 58 24.66 17.64 1.49
CA GLU A 58 24.94 18.03 2.87
C GLU A 58 23.84 17.56 3.82
N VAL A 59 22.58 17.60 3.33
CA VAL A 59 21.40 17.06 4.00
C VAL A 59 20.57 16.27 3.00
N LEU A 60 19.81 15.28 3.49
CA LEU A 60 18.88 14.53 2.67
C LEU A 60 17.48 14.55 3.31
N PRO A 61 16.44 14.90 2.55
CA PRO A 61 15.07 14.70 3.00
C PRO A 61 14.75 13.21 3.06
N SER A 62 13.57 12.89 3.60
CA SER A 62 13.08 11.50 3.60
C SER A 62 13.19 10.88 2.22
N MET A 63 13.72 9.64 2.15
CA MET A 63 13.76 8.85 0.93
C MET A 63 12.37 8.75 0.27
N ARG A 64 11.33 8.58 1.08
CA ARG A 64 9.94 8.55 0.60
C ARG A 64 9.53 9.89 0.00
N GLY A 65 9.91 11.00 0.63
CA GLY A 65 9.64 12.33 0.09
C GLY A 65 10.29 12.52 -1.28
N LEU A 66 11.58 12.18 -1.43
CA LEU A 66 12.29 12.25 -2.71
C LEU A 66 11.64 11.34 -3.77
N MET A 67 11.26 10.13 -3.41
CA MET A 67 10.69 9.16 -4.35
C MET A 67 9.26 9.51 -4.78
N THR A 68 8.43 10.00 -3.85
CA THR A 68 6.97 10.09 -4.04
C THR A 68 6.44 11.50 -4.28
N ALA A 69 7.23 12.57 -4.07
CA ALA A 69 6.81 13.96 -4.30
C ALA A 69 6.16 14.13 -5.69
N GLY A 70 4.97 14.74 -5.74
CA GLY A 70 4.13 14.90 -6.93
C GLY A 70 2.91 13.98 -6.93
N PRO A 71 2.47 13.45 -8.09
CA PRO A 71 1.17 12.78 -8.25
C PRO A 71 0.88 11.62 -7.28
N ALA A 72 1.92 10.95 -6.77
CA ALA A 72 1.76 9.89 -5.79
C ALA A 72 1.25 10.43 -4.44
N LEU A 73 1.85 11.53 -3.96
CA LEU A 73 1.43 12.20 -2.72
C LEU A 73 0.14 13.00 -2.90
N ASP A 74 -0.12 13.56 -4.08
CA ASP A 74 -1.41 14.22 -4.37
C ASP A 74 -2.56 13.23 -4.27
N LYS A 75 -2.32 11.98 -4.65
CA LYS A 75 -3.31 10.92 -4.53
C LYS A 75 -3.47 10.44 -3.08
N ASP A 76 -2.37 10.25 -2.36
CA ASP A 76 -2.40 9.73 -0.98
C ASP A 76 -1.10 10.02 -0.24
N HIS A 77 -1.19 10.82 0.80
CA HIS A 77 -0.05 11.18 1.65
C HIS A 77 0.54 10.01 2.45
N THR A 78 -0.18 8.90 2.60
CA THR A 78 0.32 7.69 3.27
C THR A 78 1.63 7.20 2.64
N ALA A 79 1.80 7.41 1.34
CA ALA A 79 3.04 7.04 0.62
C ALA A 79 4.30 7.79 1.09
N LEU A 80 4.16 8.87 1.85
CA LEU A 80 5.28 9.62 2.43
C LEU A 80 5.93 8.89 3.62
N TYR A 81 5.17 8.07 4.33
CA TYR A 81 5.62 7.42 5.55
C TYR A 81 6.33 6.10 5.28
N ASN A 82 7.43 5.85 5.98
CA ASN A 82 8.18 4.59 5.90
C ASN A 82 7.51 3.49 6.73
N CYS A 83 7.02 3.85 7.92
CA CYS A 83 6.49 2.90 8.90
C CYS A 83 5.21 3.44 9.51
N SER A 84 4.35 2.51 9.91
CA SER A 84 3.12 2.76 10.64
C SER A 84 2.84 1.64 11.63
N TYR A 85 1.81 1.80 12.43
CA TYR A 85 1.34 0.78 13.37
C TYR A 85 -0.19 0.79 13.40
N LEU A 86 -0.78 -0.40 13.57
CA LEU A 86 -2.21 -0.54 13.83
C LEU A 86 -2.51 -1.76 14.72
N GLU A 87 -3.65 -1.72 15.39
CA GLU A 87 -4.19 -2.85 16.14
C GLU A 87 -5.16 -3.65 15.25
N ILE A 88 -5.10 -4.98 15.36
CA ILE A 88 -6.09 -5.85 14.69
C ILE A 88 -7.24 -6.10 15.65
N ASP A 89 -8.18 -5.17 15.70
CA ASP A 89 -9.30 -5.15 16.63
C ASP A 89 -10.67 -5.10 15.95
N SER A 90 -10.68 -5.07 14.62
CA SER A 90 -11.89 -5.01 13.81
C SER A 90 -11.64 -5.61 12.42
N ILE A 91 -12.71 -5.98 11.72
CA ILE A 91 -12.61 -6.43 10.32
C ILE A 91 -11.95 -5.34 9.46
N LYS A 92 -12.20 -4.07 9.75
CA LYS A 92 -11.63 -2.93 9.05
C LYS A 92 -10.12 -2.85 9.18
N SER A 93 -9.55 -3.32 10.29
CA SER A 93 -8.10 -3.32 10.51
C SER A 93 -7.36 -4.15 9.46
N PHE A 94 -7.90 -5.29 9.01
CA PHE A 94 -7.30 -6.10 7.93
C PHE A 94 -7.25 -5.35 6.60
N SER A 95 -8.32 -4.66 6.25
CA SER A 95 -8.39 -3.86 5.02
C SER A 95 -7.47 -2.63 5.10
N ASN A 96 -7.37 -1.98 6.26
CA ASN A 96 -6.45 -0.87 6.49
C ASN A 96 -4.98 -1.33 6.41
N LEU A 97 -4.65 -2.49 7.01
CA LEU A 97 -3.34 -3.10 6.90
C LEU A 97 -2.92 -3.30 5.44
N MET A 98 -3.80 -3.92 4.64
CA MET A 98 -3.56 -4.11 3.21
C MET A 98 -3.36 -2.78 2.49
N TYR A 99 -4.20 -1.78 2.76
CA TYR A 99 -4.12 -0.47 2.12
C TYR A 99 -2.78 0.21 2.38
N ILE A 100 -2.35 0.26 3.64
CA ILE A 100 -1.09 0.90 4.03
C ILE A 100 0.11 0.17 3.39
N LEU A 101 0.10 -1.17 3.39
CA LEU A 101 1.12 -1.96 2.70
C LEU A 101 1.16 -1.69 1.20
N MET A 102 0.00 -1.54 0.55
CA MET A 102 -0.09 -1.19 -0.88
C MET A 102 0.34 0.25 -1.18
N CYS A 103 0.36 1.15 -0.17
CA CYS A 103 1.02 2.45 -0.27
C CYS A 103 2.55 2.36 -0.14
N GLY A 104 3.08 1.17 0.10
CA GLY A 104 4.51 0.89 0.25
C GLY A 104 5.05 1.22 1.65
N THR A 105 4.20 1.51 2.62
CA THR A 105 4.56 1.77 4.01
C THR A 105 4.64 0.44 4.77
N GLY A 106 5.70 0.22 5.52
CA GLY A 106 5.82 -0.91 6.43
C GLY A 106 4.84 -0.78 7.60
N VAL A 107 4.20 -1.88 8.00
CA VAL A 107 3.20 -1.85 9.06
C VAL A 107 3.57 -2.82 10.16
N GLY A 108 3.83 -2.31 11.37
CA GLY A 108 3.76 -3.07 12.60
C GLY A 108 2.30 -3.25 13.01
N TYR A 109 1.92 -4.42 13.50
CA TYR A 109 0.55 -4.67 13.94
C TYR A 109 0.52 -5.44 15.26
N SER A 110 -0.49 -5.17 16.08
CA SER A 110 -0.75 -5.95 17.30
C SER A 110 -1.87 -6.94 17.09
N VAL A 111 -1.61 -8.18 17.46
CA VAL A 111 -2.59 -9.27 17.57
C VAL A 111 -2.70 -9.76 19.01
N GLU A 112 -2.37 -8.91 19.98
CA GLU A 112 -2.54 -9.20 21.39
C GLU A 112 -4.00 -9.52 21.70
N GLN A 113 -4.22 -10.34 22.73
CA GLN A 113 -5.58 -10.77 23.13
C GLN A 113 -6.54 -9.59 23.37
N ARG A 114 -6.04 -8.47 23.92
CA ARG A 114 -6.84 -7.24 24.12
C ARG A 114 -7.37 -6.65 22.81
N CYS A 115 -6.71 -6.89 21.69
CA CYS A 115 -7.13 -6.46 20.36
C CYS A 115 -8.02 -7.53 19.70
N THR A 116 -7.52 -8.76 19.58
CA THR A 116 -8.19 -9.83 18.83
C THR A 116 -9.51 -10.28 19.48
N SER A 117 -9.66 -10.14 20.82
CA SER A 117 -10.93 -10.43 21.49
C SER A 117 -12.11 -9.59 21.00
N LYS A 118 -11.86 -8.44 20.38
CA LYS A 118 -12.89 -7.57 19.80
C LYS A 118 -13.42 -8.07 18.46
N LEU A 119 -12.73 -9.00 17.80
CA LEU A 119 -13.14 -9.55 16.49
C LEU A 119 -14.36 -10.48 16.58
N GLY A 120 -14.68 -10.99 17.76
CA GLY A 120 -15.77 -11.93 17.95
C GLY A 120 -15.40 -13.37 17.58
N GLN A 121 -16.42 -14.24 17.60
CA GLN A 121 -16.27 -15.64 17.24
C GLN A 121 -16.55 -15.87 15.76
N VAL A 122 -15.79 -16.77 15.15
CA VAL A 122 -16.10 -17.31 13.83
C VAL A 122 -17.35 -18.17 13.95
N PRO A 123 -18.33 -18.04 13.04
CA PRO A 123 -19.55 -18.87 13.07
C PRO A 123 -19.23 -20.36 13.12
N ALA A 124 -20.05 -21.11 13.86
CA ALA A 124 -19.91 -22.56 13.96
C ALA A 124 -20.12 -23.28 12.62
N LYS A 125 -20.81 -22.64 11.68
CA LYS A 125 -21.04 -23.15 10.33
C LYS A 125 -20.81 -22.04 9.31
N ILE A 126 -20.05 -22.36 8.28
CA ILE A 126 -19.82 -21.51 7.10
C ILE A 126 -20.32 -22.26 5.88
N GLU A 127 -21.27 -21.68 5.17
CA GLU A 127 -21.89 -22.30 3.98
C GLU A 127 -21.43 -21.60 2.70
N LYS A 128 -21.18 -22.38 1.65
CA LYS A 128 -20.89 -21.84 0.34
C LYS A 128 -22.14 -21.21 -0.26
N ASN A 129 -22.05 -19.93 -0.62
CA ASN A 129 -23.12 -19.24 -1.33
C ASN A 129 -22.53 -18.52 -2.57
N PHE A 130 -22.53 -19.19 -3.69
CA PHE A 130 -21.97 -18.69 -4.94
C PHE A 130 -22.83 -17.63 -5.64
N ASN A 131 -24.04 -17.34 -5.13
CA ASN A 131 -24.82 -16.18 -5.56
C ASN A 131 -24.30 -14.89 -4.93
N LYS A 132 -23.54 -14.99 -3.82
CA LYS A 132 -22.87 -13.88 -3.19
C LYS A 132 -21.49 -13.71 -3.84
N ILE A 133 -21.26 -12.62 -4.56
CA ILE A 133 -20.03 -12.38 -5.30
C ILE A 133 -19.31 -11.18 -4.69
N VAL A 134 -18.04 -11.35 -4.36
CA VAL A 134 -17.13 -10.27 -3.96
C VAL A 134 -16.39 -9.80 -5.21
N GLU A 135 -16.81 -8.67 -5.76
CA GLU A 135 -16.13 -8.06 -6.90
C GLU A 135 -14.83 -7.37 -6.47
N VAL A 136 -13.77 -7.57 -7.24
CA VAL A 136 -12.45 -6.96 -6.99
C VAL A 136 -12.22 -5.86 -8.03
N GLY A 137 -12.21 -4.60 -7.59
CA GLY A 137 -11.87 -3.47 -8.45
C GLY A 137 -10.36 -3.38 -8.70
N ASP A 138 -9.96 -2.84 -9.88
CA ASP A 138 -8.55 -2.67 -10.28
C ASP A 138 -7.90 -1.43 -9.63
N SER A 139 -7.94 -1.35 -8.32
CA SER A 139 -7.33 -0.29 -7.51
C SER A 139 -6.97 -0.80 -6.12
N ARG A 140 -6.15 -0.05 -5.38
CA ARG A 140 -5.85 -0.35 -3.96
C ARG A 140 -7.13 -0.43 -3.14
N GLU A 141 -7.98 0.56 -3.31
CA GLU A 141 -9.28 0.67 -2.63
C GLU A 141 -10.18 -0.53 -2.99
N GLY A 142 -10.19 -0.93 -4.27
CA GLY A 142 -10.94 -2.08 -4.77
C GLY A 142 -10.49 -3.39 -4.11
N TRP A 143 -9.18 -3.61 -3.99
CA TRP A 143 -8.63 -4.78 -3.31
C TRP A 143 -8.97 -4.79 -1.81
N CYS A 144 -8.81 -3.63 -1.14
CA CYS A 144 -9.11 -3.49 0.28
C CYS A 144 -10.59 -3.68 0.59
N ASN A 145 -11.47 -3.15 -0.26
CA ASN A 145 -12.92 -3.34 -0.12
C ASN A 145 -13.30 -4.80 -0.36
N ALA A 146 -12.71 -5.47 -1.34
CA ALA A 146 -12.93 -6.88 -1.58
C ALA A 146 -12.48 -7.75 -0.40
N LEU A 147 -11.32 -7.46 0.19
CA LEU A 147 -10.86 -8.14 1.41
C LEU A 147 -11.82 -7.91 2.58
N PHE A 148 -12.25 -6.67 2.81
CA PHE A 148 -13.22 -6.33 3.84
C PHE A 148 -14.52 -7.12 3.67
N ASN A 149 -15.06 -7.15 2.44
CA ASN A 149 -16.30 -7.85 2.11
C ASN A 149 -16.15 -9.36 2.27
N LEU A 150 -15.01 -9.95 1.87
CA LEU A 150 -14.74 -11.38 2.07
C LEU A 150 -14.80 -11.73 3.56
N ILE A 151 -14.03 -11.00 4.39
CA ILE A 151 -13.97 -11.28 5.84
C ILE A 151 -15.33 -11.06 6.50
N THR A 152 -16.06 -10.01 6.11
CA THR A 152 -17.41 -9.74 6.61
C THR A 152 -18.37 -10.91 6.31
N ASN A 153 -18.40 -11.39 5.05
CA ASN A 153 -19.21 -12.54 4.68
C ASN A 153 -18.83 -13.80 5.48
N LEU A 154 -17.54 -14.04 5.70
CA LEU A 154 -17.10 -15.19 6.47
C LEU A 154 -17.55 -15.11 7.94
N TYR A 155 -17.55 -13.93 8.56
CA TYR A 155 -18.13 -13.70 9.89
C TYR A 155 -19.65 -13.79 9.91
N GLU A 156 -20.33 -13.62 8.79
CA GLU A 156 -21.77 -13.88 8.62
C GLU A 156 -22.07 -15.36 8.34
N GLY A 157 -21.07 -16.23 8.32
CA GLY A 157 -21.23 -17.66 8.01
C GLY A 157 -21.39 -17.94 6.51
N ILE A 158 -20.98 -17.02 5.65
CA ILE A 158 -21.10 -17.13 4.20
C ILE A 158 -19.71 -17.24 3.56
N HIS A 159 -19.48 -18.31 2.76
CA HIS A 159 -18.33 -18.38 1.87
C HIS A 159 -18.75 -17.90 0.47
N PRO A 160 -18.42 -16.66 0.09
CA PRO A 160 -18.81 -16.10 -1.20
C PRO A 160 -17.88 -16.62 -2.32
N LYS A 161 -18.32 -16.45 -3.56
CA LYS A 161 -17.44 -16.46 -4.72
C LYS A 161 -16.76 -15.08 -4.82
N TRP A 162 -15.55 -15.01 -5.40
CA TRP A 162 -14.93 -13.74 -5.77
C TRP A 162 -14.71 -13.66 -7.26
N ASP A 163 -14.72 -12.42 -7.78
CA ASP A 163 -14.51 -12.13 -9.19
C ASP A 163 -13.35 -11.10 -9.33
N THR A 164 -12.27 -11.56 -9.93
CA THR A 164 -11.05 -10.80 -10.20
C THR A 164 -10.91 -10.38 -11.67
N SER A 165 -11.95 -10.59 -12.49
CA SER A 165 -11.91 -10.35 -13.94
C SER A 165 -11.58 -8.90 -14.32
N LYS A 166 -11.89 -7.94 -13.43
CA LYS A 166 -11.59 -6.52 -13.61
C LYS A 166 -10.13 -6.14 -13.29
N VAL A 167 -9.38 -7.03 -12.61
CA VAL A 167 -8.01 -6.75 -12.20
C VAL A 167 -7.07 -6.89 -13.39
N ARG A 168 -6.22 -5.88 -13.59
CA ARG A 168 -5.22 -5.87 -14.67
C ARG A 168 -4.30 -7.09 -14.60
N PRO A 169 -3.83 -7.59 -15.76
CA PRO A 169 -2.95 -8.75 -15.80
C PRO A 169 -1.57 -8.46 -15.22
N SER A 170 -0.88 -9.53 -14.82
CA SER A 170 0.52 -9.46 -14.40
C SER A 170 1.37 -8.80 -15.49
N GLY A 171 2.34 -7.98 -15.07
CA GLY A 171 3.26 -7.27 -15.96
C GLY A 171 2.75 -5.92 -16.50
N ALA A 172 1.46 -5.57 -16.33
CA ALA A 172 0.94 -4.26 -16.72
C ALA A 172 1.64 -3.12 -15.99
N LYS A 173 1.95 -2.01 -16.69
CA LYS A 173 2.62 -0.84 -16.07
C LYS A 173 1.75 -0.19 -15.00
N LEU A 174 2.36 0.16 -13.88
CA LEU A 174 1.72 0.93 -12.81
C LEU A 174 1.95 2.43 -13.05
N LYS A 175 0.85 3.21 -13.13
CA LYS A 175 0.93 4.62 -13.54
C LYS A 175 1.42 5.56 -12.43
N THR A 176 1.16 5.24 -11.16
CA THR A 176 1.36 6.18 -10.04
C THR A 176 2.74 6.05 -9.39
N PHE A 177 3.19 4.81 -9.13
CA PHE A 177 4.44 4.53 -8.42
C PHE A 177 5.54 3.98 -9.33
N GLY A 178 5.21 3.73 -10.62
CA GLY A 178 6.07 2.93 -11.48
C GLY A 178 6.07 1.45 -11.11
N GLY A 179 6.80 0.64 -11.87
CA GLY A 179 6.82 -0.81 -11.70
C GLY A 179 5.72 -1.51 -12.47
N ARG A 180 5.50 -2.78 -12.15
CA ARG A 180 4.55 -3.66 -12.85
C ARG A 180 3.56 -4.28 -11.89
N ALA A 181 2.33 -4.51 -12.36
CA ALA A 181 1.28 -5.19 -11.61
C ALA A 181 1.63 -6.66 -11.40
N SER A 182 1.23 -7.19 -10.24
CA SER A 182 1.32 -8.63 -9.94
C SER A 182 0.25 -9.48 -10.62
N GLY A 183 -0.83 -8.84 -11.09
CA GLY A 183 -2.05 -9.53 -11.48
C GLY A 183 -2.88 -9.98 -10.28
N PRO A 184 -3.99 -10.71 -10.48
CA PRO A 184 -4.92 -11.11 -9.42
C PRO A 184 -4.40 -12.26 -8.54
N GLY A 185 -3.47 -13.07 -9.02
CA GLY A 185 -3.01 -14.31 -8.36
C GLY A 185 -2.68 -14.16 -6.88
N PRO A 186 -1.79 -13.21 -6.47
CA PRO A 186 -1.44 -13.03 -5.06
C PRO A 186 -2.63 -12.69 -4.16
N LEU A 187 -3.60 -11.90 -4.65
CA LEU A 187 -4.81 -11.60 -3.89
C LEU A 187 -5.69 -12.83 -3.71
N GLU A 188 -5.84 -13.63 -4.75
CA GLU A 188 -6.61 -14.89 -4.69
C GLU A 188 -5.97 -15.89 -3.72
N GLU A 189 -4.65 -15.95 -3.65
CA GLU A 189 -3.94 -16.77 -2.65
C GLU A 189 -4.28 -16.31 -1.23
N VAL A 190 -4.25 -15.00 -0.97
CA VAL A 190 -4.65 -14.43 0.32
C VAL A 190 -6.12 -14.76 0.63
N PHE A 191 -7.03 -14.67 -0.33
CA PHE A 191 -8.44 -15.00 -0.13
C PHE A 191 -8.64 -16.48 0.20
N ARG A 192 -7.95 -17.38 -0.49
CA ARG A 192 -7.99 -18.83 -0.19
C ARG A 192 -7.44 -19.11 1.20
N PHE A 193 -6.31 -18.50 1.57
CA PHE A 193 -5.71 -18.65 2.90
C PHE A 193 -6.65 -18.19 4.01
N ILE A 194 -7.24 -16.99 3.88
CA ILE A 194 -8.20 -16.46 4.85
C ILE A 194 -9.41 -17.38 4.97
N THR A 195 -9.99 -17.80 3.85
CA THR A 195 -11.14 -18.69 3.83
C THR A 195 -10.83 -20.00 4.56
N GLN A 196 -9.68 -20.61 4.29
CA GLN A 196 -9.25 -21.84 4.96
C GLN A 196 -9.05 -21.63 6.45
N THR A 197 -8.47 -20.49 6.86
CA THR A 197 -8.30 -20.13 8.29
C THR A 197 -9.65 -20.05 9.00
N PHE A 198 -10.65 -19.44 8.36
CA PHE A 198 -11.99 -19.36 8.92
C PHE A 198 -12.66 -20.74 9.06
N TYR A 199 -12.52 -21.63 8.07
CA TYR A 199 -13.00 -23.01 8.20
C TYR A 199 -12.33 -23.77 9.35
N THR A 200 -11.04 -23.56 9.58
CA THR A 200 -10.31 -24.18 10.67
C THR A 200 -10.73 -23.59 12.04
N ALA A 201 -11.18 -22.34 12.05
CA ALA A 201 -11.55 -21.61 13.26
C ALA A 201 -13.05 -21.65 13.60
N GLN A 202 -13.87 -22.43 12.87
CA GLN A 202 -15.32 -22.51 13.11
C GLN A 202 -15.65 -22.77 14.58
N GLY A 203 -16.59 -21.99 15.12
CA GLY A 203 -17.05 -22.08 16.50
C GLY A 203 -16.10 -21.53 17.58
N ARG A 204 -14.97 -20.94 17.19
CA ARG A 204 -14.01 -20.32 18.12
C ARG A 204 -13.56 -18.95 17.67
N SER A 205 -12.93 -18.18 18.54
CA SER A 205 -12.30 -16.92 18.18
C SER A 205 -10.99 -17.17 17.40
N LEU A 206 -10.65 -16.23 16.52
CA LEU A 206 -9.32 -16.19 15.93
C LEU A 206 -8.27 -15.89 17.02
N THR A 207 -7.14 -16.57 16.93
CA THR A 207 -5.98 -16.36 17.81
C THR A 207 -4.79 -15.88 17.00
N ALA A 208 -3.78 -15.35 17.67
CA ALA A 208 -2.54 -14.93 17.02
C ALA A 208 -1.74 -16.11 16.42
N LEU A 209 -2.01 -17.33 16.86
CA LEU A 209 -1.42 -18.60 16.42
C LEU A 209 -2.51 -19.67 16.34
#